data_41f48cbb536eddbe7959605819c57616
#
_entry.id   41f48cbb536eddbe7959605819c57616
#
_cell.length_a   1.000
_cell.length_b   1.000
_cell.length_c   1.000
_cell.angle_alpha   90.00
_cell.angle_beta   90.00
_cell.angle_gamma   90.00
#
_symmetry.space_group_name_H-M   'P 1'
#
loop_
_entity.id
_entity.type
_entity.pdbx_description
1 polymer ?
#
loop_
_entity_poly.entity_id
_entity_poly.type
_entity_poly.pdbx_seq_one_letter_code
_entity_poly.pdbx_strand_id
1 'polypeptide(L)'
;FNSKNGKSIQDLFNGHLINDDHSATDMALCNHLAFWTDKDPAKMDSMFRESGLFREKWDRQHSSDGATYGDMTIAAAIYSTHTTISDLLEEQQEQPYEVYISHPDNSQVEDTEEIIDTPPAFHLTELGNAERVVYYHGKNIRYCNELDWLIWNGKRWEEDSKRKIEAITAKTLRALYGEAKATEDKFRKKQLNDWAKKCERRNIRMNTILDVRPMVSVRKQELDSHKYLLNCDNGVIDLKTGELLPHDRDLLFTKISPIAYQSDADCPNWKAFLESIFIDDRGAPNYEIIDFMQKAIGYSLTGDTTEQVMFFLFGNGRNGKSTFINTVQHLFGDYGRQTNSDTFIKKKNDSAINNDIARLDGARFVSAVESEEGQQLSESLVKQITGGEKMSARFLRQEYFEFTPEFKVFFTTNHKPIVKGSDEGIWRRIRLIPFTVT
;
A
#
# COMPACT_ATOMS: atom_id res chain seq x y z
N PHE A 1 8.17 9.27 34.95
CA PHE A 1 7.56 10.61 34.68
C PHE A 1 8.44 11.57 33.87
N ASN A 2 9.69 11.24 33.59
CA ASN A 2 10.62 12.11 32.82
C ASN A 2 10.47 11.98 31.27
N SER A 3 9.45 11.31 30.78
CA SER A 3 9.15 11.17 29.37
C SER A 3 8.38 12.38 28.81
N LYS A 4 8.28 12.49 27.47
CA LYS A 4 7.51 13.56 26.78
C LYS A 4 6.05 13.67 27.28
N ASN A 5 5.45 12.55 27.69
CA ASN A 5 4.09 12.50 28.25
C ASN A 5 4.07 12.36 29.77
N GLY A 6 5.21 12.54 30.45
CA GLY A 6 5.36 12.26 31.87
C GLY A 6 4.41 13.02 32.79
N LYS A 7 4.14 14.30 32.47
CA LYS A 7 3.19 15.12 33.22
C LYS A 7 1.75 14.57 33.11
N SER A 8 1.31 14.19 31.95
CA SER A 8 -0.03 13.62 31.72
C SER A 8 -0.19 12.28 32.46
N ILE A 9 0.84 11.44 32.45
CA ILE A 9 0.84 10.15 33.15
C ILE A 9 0.81 10.40 34.69
N GLN A 10 1.55 11.39 35.17
CA GLN A 10 1.56 11.78 36.60
C GLN A 10 0.19 12.30 37.03
N ASP A 11 -0.48 13.11 36.24
CA ASP A 11 -1.82 13.62 36.52
C ASP A 11 -2.83 12.46 36.62
N LEU A 12 -2.80 11.49 35.69
CA LEU A 12 -3.62 10.28 35.78
C LEU A 12 -3.30 9.45 37.03
N PHE A 13 -2.02 9.23 37.32
CA PHE A 13 -1.59 8.47 38.48
C PHE A 13 -2.02 9.14 39.80
N ASN A 14 -2.06 10.46 39.87
CA ASN A 14 -2.54 11.24 40.97
C ASN A 14 -4.09 11.30 41.11
N GLY A 15 -4.82 10.67 40.18
CA GLY A 15 -6.28 10.56 40.24
C GLY A 15 -7.06 11.66 39.50
N HIS A 16 -6.42 12.46 38.64
CA HIS A 16 -7.14 13.44 37.86
C HIS A 16 -7.95 12.74 36.74
N LEU A 17 -9.26 13.00 36.72
CA LEU A 17 -10.18 12.38 35.76
C LEU A 17 -10.15 13.04 34.37
N ILE A 18 -10.24 12.23 33.37
CA ILE A 18 -10.47 12.68 31.97
C ILE A 18 -11.97 12.90 31.80
N ASN A 19 -12.40 14.14 31.56
CA ASN A 19 -13.82 14.51 31.33
C ASN A 19 -14.78 13.96 32.41
N ASP A 20 -14.36 13.87 33.64
CA ASP A 20 -15.11 13.29 34.75
C ASP A 20 -15.53 11.82 34.56
N ASP A 21 -14.87 11.11 33.66
CA ASP A 21 -15.13 9.69 33.35
C ASP A 21 -14.07 8.79 34.01
N HIS A 22 -14.45 8.12 35.08
CA HIS A 22 -13.61 7.16 35.80
C HIS A 22 -13.19 5.97 34.90
N SER A 23 -14.07 5.42 34.07
CA SER A 23 -13.76 4.22 33.30
C SER A 23 -12.79 4.52 32.14
N ALA A 24 -12.95 5.67 31.49
CA ALA A 24 -12.02 6.15 30.48
C ALA A 24 -10.65 6.47 31.09
N THR A 25 -10.63 7.04 32.31
CA THR A 25 -9.39 7.38 33.03
C THR A 25 -8.66 6.12 33.49
N ASP A 26 -9.36 5.13 34.04
CA ASP A 26 -8.79 3.84 34.46
C ASP A 26 -8.10 3.15 33.26
N MET A 27 -8.77 3.10 32.10
CA MET A 27 -8.23 2.52 30.89
C MET A 27 -7.01 3.29 30.39
N ALA A 28 -7.04 4.64 30.41
CA ALA A 28 -5.91 5.46 30.00
C ALA A 28 -4.67 5.21 30.86
N LEU A 29 -4.83 5.14 32.19
CA LEU A 29 -3.72 4.79 33.07
C LEU A 29 -3.21 3.38 32.81
N CYS A 30 -4.10 2.38 32.67
CA CYS A 30 -3.70 1.00 32.39
C CYS A 30 -2.95 0.85 31.04
N ASN A 31 -3.30 1.59 30.01
CA ASN A 31 -2.56 1.60 28.74
C ASN A 31 -1.11 2.13 28.93
N HIS A 32 -0.92 3.17 29.73
CA HIS A 32 0.42 3.62 30.08
C HIS A 32 1.18 2.61 30.92
N LEU A 33 0.53 1.97 31.89
CA LEU A 33 1.15 0.93 32.71
C LEU A 33 1.55 -0.27 31.85
N ALA A 34 0.72 -0.72 30.92
CA ALA A 34 1.04 -1.82 30.00
C ALA A 34 2.31 -1.54 29.20
N PHE A 35 2.48 -0.31 28.72
CA PHE A 35 3.71 0.11 28.02
C PHE A 35 4.95 0.04 28.93
N TRP A 36 4.86 0.60 30.16
CA TRP A 36 6.02 0.74 31.06
C TRP A 36 6.37 -0.52 31.85
N THR A 37 5.46 -1.48 31.95
CA THR A 37 5.67 -2.75 32.68
C THR A 37 5.88 -3.94 31.76
N ASP A 38 6.07 -3.72 30.44
CA ASP A 38 6.15 -4.79 29.44
C ASP A 38 4.96 -5.74 29.51
N LYS A 39 3.76 -5.18 29.72
CA LYS A 39 2.49 -5.93 29.80
C LYS A 39 2.44 -6.93 30.97
N ASP A 40 3.20 -6.72 32.03
CA ASP A 40 3.16 -7.57 33.22
C ASP A 40 1.90 -7.27 34.05
N PRO A 41 0.88 -8.16 34.09
CA PRO A 41 -0.39 -7.86 34.75
C PRO A 41 -0.25 -7.63 36.25
N ALA A 42 0.67 -8.34 36.93
CA ALA A 42 0.87 -8.22 38.36
C ALA A 42 1.48 -6.86 38.75
N LYS A 43 2.44 -6.38 37.96
CA LYS A 43 2.99 -5.04 38.14
C LYS A 43 1.96 -3.96 37.84
N MET A 44 1.16 -4.14 36.78
CA MET A 44 0.09 -3.21 36.43
C MET A 44 -0.94 -3.07 37.55
N ASP A 45 -1.39 -4.19 38.12
CA ASP A 45 -2.35 -4.19 39.23
C ASP A 45 -1.75 -3.51 40.47
N SER A 46 -0.50 -3.85 40.84
CA SER A 46 0.19 -3.24 41.95
C SER A 46 0.30 -1.72 41.81
N MET A 47 0.74 -1.25 40.64
CA MET A 47 0.90 0.20 40.39
C MET A 47 -0.45 0.93 40.30
N PHE A 48 -1.50 0.28 39.76
CA PHE A 48 -2.83 0.88 39.73
C PHE A 48 -3.40 1.06 41.14
N ARG A 49 -3.16 0.11 42.04
CA ARG A 49 -3.57 0.20 43.46
C ARG A 49 -2.89 1.32 44.24
N GLU A 50 -1.69 1.73 43.82
CA GLU A 50 -0.96 2.86 44.40
C GLU A 50 -1.42 4.21 43.82
N SER A 51 -2.22 4.21 42.77
CA SER A 51 -2.71 5.44 42.12
C SER A 51 -3.91 6.05 42.85
N GLY A 52 -4.13 7.33 42.64
CA GLY A 52 -5.32 8.05 43.15
C GLY A 52 -6.63 7.62 42.48
N LEU A 53 -6.59 6.74 41.48
CA LEU A 53 -7.78 6.17 40.80
C LEU A 53 -8.29 4.90 41.47
N PHE A 54 -7.50 4.29 42.38
CA PHE A 54 -7.90 3.05 43.02
C PHE A 54 -9.16 3.27 43.87
N ARG A 55 -10.13 2.38 43.71
CA ARG A 55 -11.39 2.37 44.48
C ARG A 55 -11.98 0.94 44.52
N GLU A 56 -12.89 0.68 45.49
CA GLU A 56 -13.49 -0.66 45.70
C GLU A 56 -14.09 -1.33 44.42
N LYS A 57 -14.45 -0.53 43.41
CA LYS A 57 -14.93 -1.07 42.13
C LYS A 57 -13.88 -1.94 41.44
N TRP A 58 -12.59 -1.68 41.69
CA TRP A 58 -11.49 -2.42 41.10
C TRP A 58 -11.52 -3.90 41.41
N ASP A 59 -11.90 -4.26 42.62
CA ASP A 59 -11.97 -5.63 43.10
C ASP A 59 -13.37 -6.27 42.95
N ARG A 60 -14.35 -5.54 42.43
CA ARG A 60 -15.68 -6.10 42.19
C ARG A 60 -15.67 -7.08 41.04
N GLN A 61 -16.25 -8.25 41.29
CA GLN A 61 -16.48 -9.25 40.24
C GLN A 61 -17.44 -8.69 39.16
N HIS A 62 -17.00 -8.74 37.91
CA HIS A 62 -17.75 -8.20 36.76
C HIS A 62 -18.12 -9.24 35.70
N SER A 63 -17.59 -10.47 35.81
CA SER A 63 -17.87 -11.53 34.86
C SER A 63 -18.28 -12.83 35.56
N SER A 64 -18.95 -13.73 34.83
CA SER A 64 -19.42 -15.01 35.34
C SER A 64 -18.32 -16.03 35.65
N ASP A 65 -17.10 -15.80 35.16
CA ASP A 65 -15.90 -16.61 35.37
C ASP A 65 -15.07 -16.14 36.58
N GLY A 66 -15.54 -15.12 37.29
CA GLY A 66 -14.92 -14.62 38.51
C GLY A 66 -13.97 -13.44 38.35
N ALA A 67 -13.72 -12.98 37.09
CA ALA A 67 -12.82 -11.87 36.85
C ALA A 67 -13.38 -10.54 37.40
N THR A 68 -12.46 -9.75 38.03
CA THR A 68 -12.79 -8.44 38.57
C THR A 68 -12.81 -7.35 37.48
N TYR A 69 -13.32 -6.18 37.85
CA TYR A 69 -13.23 -5.01 36.93
C TYR A 69 -11.77 -4.67 36.61
N GLY A 70 -10.86 -4.80 37.59
CA GLY A 70 -9.43 -4.59 37.42
C GLY A 70 -8.83 -5.58 36.39
N ASP A 71 -9.12 -6.89 36.57
CA ASP A 71 -8.62 -7.93 35.67
C ASP A 71 -9.03 -7.67 34.21
N MET A 72 -10.30 -7.29 34.00
CA MET A 72 -10.82 -6.98 32.66
C MET A 72 -10.17 -5.72 32.05
N THR A 73 -9.94 -4.68 32.88
CA THR A 73 -9.34 -3.43 32.44
C THR A 73 -7.86 -3.64 32.08
N ILE A 74 -7.12 -4.39 32.89
CA ILE A 74 -5.73 -4.77 32.61
C ILE A 74 -5.63 -5.62 31.34
N ALA A 75 -6.48 -6.64 31.20
CA ALA A 75 -6.49 -7.48 30.00
C ALA A 75 -6.77 -6.69 28.72
N ALA A 76 -7.71 -5.74 28.76
CA ALA A 76 -8.03 -4.86 27.64
C ALA A 76 -6.86 -3.91 27.31
N ALA A 77 -6.18 -3.36 28.32
CA ALA A 77 -5.02 -2.52 28.13
C ALA A 77 -3.82 -3.27 27.53
N ILE A 78 -3.55 -4.49 27.99
CA ILE A 78 -2.52 -5.37 27.44
C ILE A 78 -2.81 -5.68 25.96
N TYR A 79 -4.07 -5.99 25.64
CA TYR A 79 -4.48 -6.29 24.26
C TYR A 79 -4.33 -5.08 23.32
N SER A 80 -4.64 -3.87 23.79
CA SER A 80 -4.58 -2.63 22.99
C SER A 80 -3.18 -2.03 22.88
N THR A 81 -2.23 -2.40 23.75
CA THR A 81 -0.85 -1.90 23.71
C THR A 81 -0.04 -2.73 22.72
N HIS A 82 0.45 -2.13 21.64
CA HIS A 82 1.23 -2.83 20.60
C HIS A 82 2.73 -2.82 20.90
N THR A 83 3.27 -1.71 21.41
CA THR A 83 4.70 -1.50 21.69
C THR A 83 4.92 -1.30 23.17
N THR A 84 6.00 -1.85 23.74
CA THR A 84 6.40 -1.69 25.15
C THR A 84 7.69 -0.90 25.27
N ILE A 85 8.12 -0.62 26.51
CA ILE A 85 9.38 0.09 26.77
C ILE A 85 10.59 -0.77 26.35
N SER A 86 10.54 -2.09 26.52
CA SER A 86 11.60 -3.00 26.12
C SER A 86 11.77 -3.02 24.62
N ASP A 87 10.67 -3.03 23.83
CA ASP A 87 10.71 -2.94 22.38
C ASP A 87 11.46 -1.68 21.92
N LEU A 88 11.19 -0.51 22.55
CA LEU A 88 11.87 0.75 22.21
C LEU A 88 13.33 0.79 22.63
N LEU A 89 13.70 0.11 23.73
CA LEU A 89 15.09 0.04 24.19
C LEU A 89 15.91 -0.91 23.33
N GLU A 90 15.32 -1.97 22.81
CA GLU A 90 15.92 -2.88 21.83
C GLU A 90 16.17 -2.16 20.50
N GLU A 91 15.21 -1.38 19.97
CA GLU A 91 15.39 -0.54 18.78
C GLU A 91 16.53 0.49 18.94
N GLN A 92 16.84 0.97 20.15
CA GLN A 92 17.93 1.92 20.39
C GLN A 92 19.30 1.26 20.58
N GLN A 93 19.35 -0.04 20.84
CA GLN A 93 20.60 -0.79 21.01
C GLN A 93 21.05 -1.53 19.74
N GLU A 94 20.20 -1.66 18.75
CA GLU A 94 20.59 -2.16 17.46
C GLU A 94 21.39 -1.11 16.70
N GLN A 95 22.71 -1.16 16.82
CA GLN A 95 23.60 -0.72 15.75
C GLN A 95 23.20 -1.51 14.50
N PRO A 96 23.20 -0.89 13.30
CA PRO A 96 22.76 -1.59 12.10
C PRO A 96 23.58 -2.87 11.96
N TYR A 97 22.92 -4.00 12.12
CA TYR A 97 23.47 -5.29 11.69
C TYR A 97 23.57 -5.19 10.17
N GLU A 98 24.77 -4.91 9.68
CA GLU A 98 25.10 -5.16 8.29
C GLU A 98 24.94 -6.66 8.07
N VAL A 99 23.75 -7.07 7.68
CA VAL A 99 23.57 -8.38 7.05
C VAL A 99 24.31 -8.28 5.72
N TYR A 100 25.52 -8.78 5.69
CA TYR A 100 26.23 -9.04 4.45
C TYR A 100 25.45 -10.12 3.67
N ILE A 101 24.40 -9.70 2.98
CA ILE A 101 23.88 -10.43 1.85
C ILE A 101 24.83 -10.06 0.71
N SER A 102 25.84 -10.91 0.50
CA SER A 102 26.63 -10.82 -0.71
C SER A 102 25.70 -11.15 -1.88
N HIS A 103 25.23 -10.09 -2.56
CA HIS A 103 24.68 -10.25 -3.89
C HIS A 103 25.86 -10.61 -4.80
N PRO A 104 25.82 -11.71 -5.52
CA PRO A 104 26.79 -11.94 -6.57
C PRO A 104 26.56 -10.85 -7.63
N ASP A 105 27.58 -10.06 -7.83
CA ASP A 105 27.70 -9.08 -8.90
C ASP A 105 27.57 -9.81 -10.24
N ASN A 106 26.51 -9.53 -10.97
CA ASN A 106 26.18 -10.22 -12.21
C ASN A 106 26.74 -9.42 -13.40
N SER A 107 28.05 -9.34 -13.47
CA SER A 107 28.77 -8.93 -14.68
C SER A 107 29.70 -10.06 -15.08
N GLN A 108 29.23 -10.87 -15.98
CA GLN A 108 29.88 -11.73 -17.00
C GLN A 108 29.24 -13.13 -17.01
N VAL A 109 28.40 -13.34 -18.02
CA VAL A 109 27.93 -14.67 -18.39
C VAL A 109 29.05 -15.30 -19.23
N GLU A 110 29.84 -16.15 -18.64
CA GLU A 110 30.53 -17.23 -19.34
C GLU A 110 29.95 -18.55 -18.82
N ASP A 111 29.64 -19.44 -19.76
CA ASP A 111 29.16 -20.79 -19.54
C ASP A 111 30.04 -21.53 -18.53
N THR A 112 29.54 -21.76 -17.33
CA THR A 112 30.17 -22.71 -16.39
C THR A 112 29.07 -23.43 -15.59
N GLU A 113 29.07 -24.74 -15.76
CA GLU A 113 28.64 -25.81 -14.86
C GLU A 113 27.59 -25.44 -13.79
N GLU A 114 26.44 -26.12 -13.84
CA GLU A 114 25.45 -26.11 -12.75
C GLU A 114 26.15 -26.40 -11.42
N ILE A 115 26.45 -25.36 -10.66
CA ILE A 115 26.79 -25.47 -9.25
C ILE A 115 25.53 -25.98 -8.58
N ILE A 116 25.48 -27.23 -8.23
CA ILE A 116 24.48 -27.81 -7.33
C ILE A 116 24.73 -27.16 -5.98
N ASP A 117 24.02 -26.00 -5.76
CA ASP A 117 24.07 -25.26 -4.51
C ASP A 117 23.40 -26.09 -3.43
N THR A 118 24.21 -26.83 -2.69
CA THR A 118 23.72 -27.62 -1.54
C THR A 118 23.18 -26.63 -0.51
N PRO A 119 21.89 -26.74 -0.11
CA PRO A 119 21.30 -25.79 0.83
C PRO A 119 22.13 -25.72 2.12
N PRO A 120 22.33 -24.52 2.68
CA PRO A 120 23.07 -24.34 3.92
C PRO A 120 22.43 -25.14 5.06
N ALA A 121 23.24 -25.56 6.03
CA ALA A 121 22.74 -26.28 7.21
C ALA A 121 21.98 -25.28 8.12
N PHE A 122 20.65 -25.24 8.01
CA PHE A 122 19.82 -24.43 8.87
C PHE A 122 19.72 -24.99 10.29
N HIS A 123 19.68 -24.09 11.28
CA HIS A 123 19.42 -24.48 12.66
C HIS A 123 17.99 -25.00 12.85
N LEU A 124 17.80 -25.91 13.83
CA LEU A 124 16.47 -26.42 14.18
C LEU A 124 15.83 -25.53 15.23
N THR A 125 15.56 -24.28 14.84
CA THR A 125 14.94 -23.20 15.61
C THR A 125 13.88 -22.48 14.75
N GLU A 126 13.07 -21.62 15.33
CA GLU A 126 12.09 -20.80 14.59
C GLU A 126 12.80 -19.86 13.63
N LEU A 127 13.89 -19.21 14.06
CA LEU A 127 14.72 -18.38 13.18
C LEU A 127 15.34 -19.18 12.03
N GLY A 128 15.90 -20.37 12.31
CA GLY A 128 16.41 -21.24 11.24
C GLY A 128 15.32 -21.74 10.27
N ASN A 129 14.07 -21.84 10.74
CA ASN A 129 12.92 -22.05 9.87
C ASN A 129 12.65 -20.85 8.97
N ALA A 130 12.76 -19.62 9.50
CA ALA A 130 12.60 -18.40 8.72
C ALA A 130 13.68 -18.28 7.64
N GLU A 131 14.95 -18.50 7.99
CA GLU A 131 16.07 -18.56 7.04
C GLU A 131 15.81 -19.58 5.92
N ARG A 132 15.29 -20.76 6.28
CA ARG A 132 14.90 -21.81 5.31
C ARG A 132 13.79 -21.33 4.36
N VAL A 133 12.74 -20.67 4.87
CA VAL A 133 11.66 -20.12 4.04
C VAL A 133 12.20 -19.06 3.09
N VAL A 134 13.08 -18.18 3.57
CA VAL A 134 13.69 -17.13 2.74
C VAL A 134 14.61 -17.71 1.68
N TYR A 135 15.43 -18.72 2.02
CA TYR A 135 16.29 -19.39 1.06
C TYR A 135 15.51 -19.97 -0.13
N TYR A 136 14.43 -20.70 0.14
CA TYR A 136 13.65 -21.35 -0.92
C TYR A 136 12.65 -20.43 -1.62
N HIS A 137 12.13 -19.41 -0.92
CA HIS A 137 11.00 -18.62 -1.41
C HIS A 137 11.23 -17.11 -1.37
N GLY A 138 12.30 -16.61 -0.79
CA GLY A 138 12.57 -15.18 -0.60
C GLY A 138 12.54 -14.37 -1.89
N LYS A 139 12.87 -14.98 -3.04
CA LYS A 139 12.75 -14.33 -4.36
C LYS A 139 11.30 -14.08 -4.78
N ASN A 140 10.32 -14.78 -4.21
CA ASN A 140 8.91 -14.73 -4.63
C ASN A 140 7.96 -14.24 -3.53
N ILE A 141 8.47 -13.80 -2.39
CA ILE A 141 7.71 -13.23 -1.29
C ILE A 141 8.31 -11.89 -0.87
N ARG A 142 7.46 -10.93 -0.53
CA ARG A 142 7.84 -9.64 0.08
C ARG A 142 6.86 -9.32 1.20
N TYR A 143 7.30 -8.53 2.14
CA TYR A 143 6.46 -8.00 3.20
C TYR A 143 6.50 -6.47 3.19
N CYS A 144 5.32 -5.85 3.16
CA CYS A 144 5.16 -4.40 3.26
C CYS A 144 4.22 -4.09 4.42
N ASN A 145 4.62 -3.22 5.33
CA ASN A 145 3.82 -2.93 6.53
C ASN A 145 2.39 -2.45 6.20
N GLU A 146 2.22 -1.71 5.10
CA GLU A 146 0.94 -1.13 4.69
C GLU A 146 0.07 -2.08 3.86
N LEU A 147 0.68 -3.09 3.20
CA LEU A 147 0.02 -4.02 2.27
C LEU A 147 0.08 -5.48 2.75
N ASP A 148 0.73 -5.74 3.90
CA ASP A 148 1.01 -7.09 4.41
C ASP A 148 1.85 -7.91 3.41
N TRP A 149 1.58 -9.19 3.24
CA TRP A 149 2.34 -10.07 2.38
C TRP A 149 2.05 -9.86 0.89
N LEU A 150 3.12 -9.81 0.10
CA LEU A 150 3.10 -9.75 -1.34
C LEU A 150 3.72 -11.03 -1.93
N ILE A 151 3.05 -11.61 -2.91
CA ILE A 151 3.48 -12.84 -3.58
C ILE A 151 3.68 -12.55 -5.07
N TRP A 152 4.85 -12.93 -5.60
CA TRP A 152 5.13 -12.83 -7.03
C TRP A 152 4.29 -13.85 -7.83
N ASN A 153 3.54 -13.37 -8.83
CA ASN A 153 2.69 -14.23 -9.67
C ASN A 153 3.28 -14.54 -11.06
N GLY A 154 4.52 -14.13 -11.32
CA GLY A 154 5.18 -14.23 -12.63
C GLY A 154 5.17 -12.93 -13.43
N LYS A 155 4.30 -11.97 -13.09
CA LYS A 155 4.14 -10.69 -13.79
C LYS A 155 4.19 -9.48 -12.86
N ARG A 156 3.71 -9.63 -11.62
CA ARG A 156 3.66 -8.58 -10.60
C ARG A 156 3.60 -9.15 -9.19
N TRP A 157 3.75 -8.30 -8.21
CA TRP A 157 3.51 -8.59 -6.81
C TRP A 157 2.04 -8.40 -6.48
N GLU A 158 1.39 -9.44 -5.95
CA GLU A 158 -0.02 -9.41 -5.54
C GLU A 158 -0.13 -9.54 -4.03
N GLU A 159 -1.07 -8.80 -3.43
CA GLU A 159 -1.43 -8.97 -2.02
C GLU A 159 -1.88 -10.40 -1.74
N ASP A 160 -1.41 -10.99 -0.65
CA ASP A 160 -1.71 -12.38 -0.28
C ASP A 160 -3.10 -12.52 0.36
N SER A 161 -4.14 -12.22 -0.39
CA SER A 161 -5.53 -12.37 0.06
C SER A 161 -5.95 -13.82 0.38
N LYS A 162 -5.15 -14.80 -0.07
CA LYS A 162 -5.43 -16.25 0.08
C LYS A 162 -4.55 -16.93 1.13
N ARG A 163 -3.76 -16.17 1.90
CA ARG A 163 -2.82 -16.70 2.90
C ARG A 163 -1.85 -17.74 2.33
N LYS A 164 -1.34 -17.50 1.15
CA LYS A 164 -0.34 -18.36 0.49
C LYS A 164 0.92 -18.49 1.32
N ILE A 165 1.31 -17.43 2.04
CA ILE A 165 2.48 -17.46 2.93
C ILE A 165 2.36 -18.55 4.01
N GLU A 166 1.17 -18.77 4.58
CA GLU A 166 0.95 -19.85 5.56
C GLU A 166 1.13 -21.23 4.92
N ALA A 167 0.66 -21.40 3.67
CA ALA A 167 0.80 -22.64 2.92
C ALA A 167 2.27 -22.89 2.50
N ILE A 168 2.97 -21.88 2.04
CA ILE A 168 4.39 -21.91 1.70
C ILE A 168 5.20 -22.32 2.91
N THR A 169 5.01 -21.66 4.05
CA THR A 169 5.69 -21.98 5.31
C THR A 169 5.41 -23.42 5.75
N ALA A 170 4.16 -23.84 5.76
CA ALA A 170 3.80 -25.20 6.14
C ALA A 170 4.45 -26.26 5.24
N LYS A 171 4.48 -26.03 3.91
CA LYS A 171 5.12 -26.93 2.94
C LYS A 171 6.62 -27.00 3.16
N THR A 172 7.28 -25.86 3.37
CA THR A 172 8.73 -25.78 3.62
C THR A 172 9.12 -26.51 4.90
N LEU A 173 8.35 -26.33 5.99
CA LEU A 173 8.63 -27.01 7.26
C LEU A 173 8.36 -28.52 7.20
N ARG A 174 7.37 -28.96 6.41
CA ARG A 174 7.14 -30.39 6.16
C ARG A 174 8.26 -31.04 5.34
N ALA A 175 8.99 -30.28 4.52
CA ALA A 175 10.13 -30.82 3.79
C ALA A 175 11.24 -31.36 4.72
N LEU A 176 11.29 -30.94 5.99
CA LEU A 176 12.15 -31.49 7.03
C LEU A 176 12.01 -33.01 7.19
N TYR A 177 10.81 -33.57 6.99
CA TYR A 177 10.62 -35.02 6.98
C TYR A 177 11.36 -35.70 5.81
N GLY A 178 11.42 -35.02 4.67
CA GLY A 178 12.20 -35.48 3.51
C GLY A 178 13.69 -35.44 3.79
N GLU A 179 14.19 -34.37 4.39
CA GLU A 179 15.60 -34.26 4.82
C GLU A 179 15.95 -35.34 5.85
N ALA A 180 15.06 -35.62 6.82
CA ALA A 180 15.23 -36.70 7.78
C ALA A 180 15.29 -38.07 7.11
N LYS A 181 14.52 -38.27 6.03
CA LYS A 181 14.54 -39.53 5.27
C LYS A 181 15.84 -39.72 4.47
N ALA A 182 16.39 -38.62 3.97
CA ALA A 182 17.59 -38.61 3.13
C ALA A 182 18.90 -38.75 3.91
N THR A 183 18.90 -38.44 5.22
CA THR A 183 20.13 -38.55 6.04
C THR A 183 20.34 -39.95 6.57
N GLU A 184 21.59 -40.44 6.51
CA GLU A 184 22.02 -41.71 7.07
C GLU A 184 22.36 -41.64 8.57
N ASP A 185 22.70 -40.43 9.06
CA ASP A 185 22.99 -40.20 10.48
C ASP A 185 21.69 -40.35 11.32
N LYS A 186 21.66 -41.43 12.11
CA LYS A 186 20.50 -41.74 12.96
C LYS A 186 20.20 -40.67 14.00
N PHE A 187 21.20 -39.98 14.52
CA PHE A 187 20.99 -38.91 15.51
C PHE A 187 20.39 -37.68 14.84
N ARG A 188 20.96 -37.24 13.72
CA ARG A 188 20.43 -36.12 12.93
C ARG A 188 19.04 -36.42 12.41
N LYS A 189 18.79 -37.62 11.95
CA LYS A 189 17.45 -38.06 11.51
C LYS A 189 16.42 -37.93 12.61
N LYS A 190 16.74 -38.31 13.83
CA LYS A 190 15.85 -38.17 14.98
C LYS A 190 15.58 -36.68 15.28
N GLN A 191 16.62 -35.85 15.32
CA GLN A 191 16.49 -34.40 15.54
C GLN A 191 15.57 -33.76 14.51
N LEU A 192 15.75 -34.05 13.22
CA LEU A 192 14.94 -33.50 12.13
C LEU A 192 13.47 -33.92 12.26
N ASN A 193 13.20 -35.21 12.54
CA ASN A 193 11.83 -35.69 12.73
C ASN A 193 11.15 -35.05 13.95
N ASP A 194 11.86 -34.95 15.07
CA ASP A 194 11.35 -34.36 16.30
C ASP A 194 11.05 -32.85 16.09
N TRP A 195 11.91 -32.15 15.36
CA TRP A 195 11.71 -30.75 15.01
C TRP A 195 10.57 -30.60 14.02
N ALA A 196 10.50 -31.37 12.95
CA ALA A 196 9.41 -31.38 11.99
C ALA A 196 8.05 -31.54 12.67
N LYS A 197 7.94 -32.48 13.63
CA LYS A 197 6.75 -32.71 14.43
C LYS A 197 6.39 -31.50 15.30
N LYS A 198 7.37 -30.80 15.88
CA LYS A 198 7.12 -29.54 16.60
C LYS A 198 6.61 -28.44 15.67
N CYS A 199 7.17 -28.34 14.46
CA CYS A 199 6.78 -27.36 13.44
C CYS A 199 5.34 -27.53 12.91
N GLU A 200 4.68 -28.69 13.14
CA GLU A 200 3.26 -28.85 12.84
C GLU A 200 2.36 -27.96 13.75
N ARG A 201 2.87 -27.47 14.88
CA ARG A 201 2.13 -26.59 15.78
C ARG A 201 1.96 -25.22 15.14
N ARG A 202 0.73 -24.66 15.27
CA ARG A 202 0.37 -23.36 14.68
C ARG A 202 1.27 -22.22 15.16
N ASN A 203 1.57 -22.16 16.46
CA ASN A 203 2.41 -21.10 17.03
C ASN A 203 3.80 -21.05 16.37
N ILE A 204 4.48 -22.19 16.21
CA ILE A 204 5.80 -22.25 15.56
C ILE A 204 5.72 -21.75 14.11
N ARG A 205 4.69 -22.16 13.34
CA ARG A 205 4.51 -21.68 11.98
C ARG A 205 4.27 -20.18 11.91
N MET A 206 3.46 -19.65 12.84
CA MET A 206 3.17 -18.20 12.89
C MET A 206 4.41 -17.41 13.31
N ASN A 207 5.16 -17.87 14.32
CA ASN A 207 6.41 -17.22 14.70
C ASN A 207 7.43 -17.24 13.55
N THR A 208 7.57 -18.38 12.85
CA THR A 208 8.40 -18.44 11.64
C THR A 208 7.99 -17.38 10.61
N ILE A 209 6.67 -17.19 10.36
CA ILE A 209 6.19 -16.18 9.42
C ILE A 209 6.53 -14.76 9.91
N LEU A 210 6.46 -14.50 11.21
CA LEU A 210 6.86 -13.22 11.80
C LEU A 210 8.35 -12.96 11.61
N ASP A 211 9.19 -13.98 11.85
CA ASP A 211 10.65 -13.89 11.67
C ASP A 211 11.06 -13.72 10.20
N VAL A 212 10.25 -14.18 9.24
CA VAL A 212 10.49 -13.94 7.80
C VAL A 212 10.27 -12.48 7.40
N ARG A 213 9.37 -11.75 8.07
CA ARG A 213 8.99 -10.38 7.69
C ARG A 213 10.19 -9.44 7.49
N PRO A 214 11.09 -9.26 8.49
CA PRO A 214 12.23 -8.35 8.33
C PRO A 214 13.19 -8.78 7.23
N MET A 215 13.31 -10.09 6.95
CA MET A 215 14.24 -10.63 5.95
C MET A 215 13.81 -10.34 4.50
N VAL A 216 12.52 -10.09 4.25
CA VAL A 216 11.96 -9.84 2.91
C VAL A 216 11.17 -8.53 2.86
N SER A 217 11.46 -7.62 3.78
CA SER A 217 10.76 -6.35 3.92
C SER A 217 11.03 -5.41 2.74
N VAL A 218 10.00 -4.70 2.30
CA VAL A 218 10.04 -3.66 1.28
C VAL A 218 9.16 -2.49 1.73
N ARG A 219 9.62 -1.26 1.48
CA ARG A 219 8.86 -0.06 1.80
C ARG A 219 7.83 0.22 0.70
N LYS A 220 6.67 0.74 1.07
CA LYS A 220 5.60 1.10 0.11
C LYS A 220 6.11 2.01 -1.03
N GLN A 221 7.03 2.93 -0.73
CA GLN A 221 7.58 3.86 -1.71
C GLN A 221 8.52 3.21 -2.75
N GLU A 222 8.96 1.99 -2.52
CA GLU A 222 9.78 1.21 -3.47
C GLU A 222 8.90 0.49 -4.49
N LEU A 223 7.63 0.26 -4.15
CA LEU A 223 6.66 -0.36 -5.04
C LEU A 223 6.21 0.62 -6.12
N ASP A 224 6.08 0.14 -7.37
CA ASP A 224 5.60 0.90 -8.53
C ASP A 224 6.36 2.23 -8.77
N SER A 225 7.61 2.36 -8.32
CA SER A 225 8.36 3.63 -8.31
C SER A 225 8.88 4.08 -9.69
N HIS A 226 8.78 3.24 -10.70
CA HIS A 226 9.33 3.49 -12.04
C HIS A 226 8.38 4.30 -12.93
N LYS A 227 8.53 5.63 -12.97
CA LYS A 227 7.65 6.56 -13.70
C LYS A 227 7.55 6.31 -15.21
N TYR A 228 8.62 5.80 -15.82
CA TYR A 228 8.72 5.62 -17.29
C TYR A 228 8.68 4.15 -17.72
N LEU A 229 8.41 3.23 -16.80
CA LEU A 229 8.15 1.84 -17.11
C LEU A 229 6.65 1.53 -16.91
N LEU A 230 6.05 0.78 -17.81
CA LEU A 230 4.66 0.34 -17.72
C LEU A 230 4.61 -1.19 -17.77
N ASN A 231 4.12 -1.80 -16.71
CA ASN A 231 3.94 -3.24 -16.66
C ASN A 231 2.67 -3.63 -17.44
N CYS A 232 2.84 -4.44 -18.48
CA CYS A 232 1.79 -4.94 -19.38
C CYS A 232 1.63 -6.45 -19.24
N ASP A 233 0.62 -7.02 -19.89
CA ASP A 233 0.34 -8.46 -19.78
C ASP A 233 1.48 -9.36 -20.25
N ASN A 234 2.25 -8.94 -21.25
CA ASN A 234 3.34 -9.72 -21.86
C ASN A 234 4.76 -9.21 -21.54
N GLY A 235 4.91 -8.22 -20.65
CA GLY A 235 6.21 -7.67 -20.27
C GLY A 235 6.12 -6.25 -19.74
N VAL A 236 7.26 -5.59 -19.60
CA VAL A 236 7.39 -4.22 -19.13
C VAL A 236 7.85 -3.33 -20.28
N ILE A 237 7.07 -2.30 -20.61
CA ILE A 237 7.44 -1.35 -21.67
C ILE A 237 8.28 -0.24 -21.06
N ASP A 238 9.45 0.02 -21.63
CA ASP A 238 10.14 1.28 -21.45
C ASP A 238 9.48 2.36 -22.33
N LEU A 239 8.76 3.28 -21.69
CA LEU A 239 8.00 4.35 -22.37
C LEU A 239 8.89 5.41 -23.04
N LYS A 240 10.21 5.40 -22.79
CA LYS A 240 11.16 6.30 -23.46
C LYS A 240 11.68 5.71 -24.77
N THR A 241 11.87 4.39 -24.81
CA THR A 241 12.44 3.70 -25.97
C THR A 241 11.40 2.94 -26.78
N GLY A 242 10.26 2.58 -26.18
CA GLY A 242 9.25 1.67 -26.76
C GLY A 242 9.66 0.20 -26.72
N GLU A 243 10.75 -0.14 -26.05
CA GLU A 243 11.24 -1.50 -25.90
C GLU A 243 10.40 -2.31 -24.90
N LEU A 244 10.09 -3.55 -25.25
CA LEU A 244 9.41 -4.50 -24.37
C LEU A 244 10.45 -5.37 -23.66
N LEU A 245 10.53 -5.20 -22.34
CA LEU A 245 11.38 -5.96 -21.45
C LEU A 245 10.63 -7.14 -20.82
N PRO A 246 11.29 -8.20 -20.39
CA PRO A 246 10.62 -9.28 -19.65
C PRO A 246 10.11 -8.76 -18.30
N HIS A 247 9.12 -9.47 -17.73
CA HIS A 247 8.72 -9.22 -16.35
C HIS A 247 9.87 -9.50 -15.39
N ASP A 248 10.14 -8.54 -14.51
CA ASP A 248 11.19 -8.66 -13.49
C ASP A 248 10.60 -8.35 -12.11
N ARG A 249 10.84 -9.25 -11.16
CA ARG A 249 10.40 -9.11 -9.77
C ARG A 249 11.09 -7.98 -9.04
N ASP A 250 12.32 -7.63 -9.43
CA ASP A 250 13.12 -6.59 -8.78
C ASP A 250 12.66 -5.18 -9.17
N LEU A 251 11.83 -5.05 -10.22
CA LEU A 251 11.13 -3.81 -10.56
C LEU A 251 9.97 -3.50 -9.60
N LEU A 252 9.60 -4.41 -8.71
CA LEU A 252 8.62 -4.23 -7.63
C LEU A 252 7.24 -3.71 -8.09
N PHE A 253 6.80 -4.08 -9.31
CA PHE A 253 5.47 -3.73 -9.79
C PHE A 253 4.38 -4.48 -9.04
N THR A 254 3.39 -3.75 -8.51
CA THR A 254 2.14 -4.30 -8.00
C THR A 254 0.99 -4.13 -9.00
N LYS A 255 1.14 -3.24 -9.97
CA LYS A 255 0.15 -2.88 -10.97
C LYS A 255 0.47 -3.48 -12.34
N ILE A 256 -0.57 -3.68 -13.14
CA ILE A 256 -0.44 -4.19 -14.51
C ILE A 256 -1.55 -3.60 -15.39
N SER A 257 -1.18 -3.24 -16.63
CA SER A 257 -2.14 -3.09 -17.71
C SER A 257 -2.53 -4.47 -18.23
N PRO A 258 -3.81 -4.78 -18.43
CA PRO A 258 -4.26 -6.09 -18.92
C PRO A 258 -3.98 -6.31 -20.41
N ILE A 259 -3.37 -5.34 -21.08
CA ILE A 259 -3.14 -5.35 -22.52
C ILE A 259 -1.73 -5.86 -22.82
N ALA A 260 -1.63 -6.78 -23.77
CA ALA A 260 -0.34 -7.19 -24.33
C ALA A 260 0.15 -6.11 -25.32
N TYR A 261 1.38 -5.67 -25.14
CA TYR A 261 2.02 -4.72 -26.03
C TYR A 261 2.45 -5.40 -27.34
N GLN A 262 2.16 -4.76 -28.47
CA GLN A 262 2.60 -5.16 -29.80
C GLN A 262 3.05 -3.89 -30.55
N SER A 263 4.31 -3.87 -30.96
CA SER A 263 4.93 -2.68 -31.58
C SER A 263 4.34 -2.32 -32.93
N ASP A 264 3.79 -3.31 -33.66
CA ASP A 264 3.22 -3.21 -34.99
C ASP A 264 1.69 -3.28 -35.02
N ALA A 265 1.04 -3.20 -33.84
CA ALA A 265 -0.42 -3.25 -33.75
C ALA A 265 -1.07 -2.06 -34.47
N ASP A 266 -2.02 -2.34 -35.36
CA ASP A 266 -2.90 -1.32 -35.91
C ASP A 266 -4.25 -1.32 -35.21
N CYS A 267 -4.87 -0.13 -35.15
CA CYS A 267 -6.15 0.07 -34.47
C CYS A 267 -7.16 0.83 -35.37
N PRO A 268 -7.55 0.27 -36.52
CA PRO A 268 -8.36 0.98 -37.51
C PRO A 268 -9.71 1.43 -36.93
N ASN A 269 -10.37 0.61 -36.13
CA ASN A 269 -11.65 0.95 -35.51
C ASN A 269 -11.52 2.11 -34.51
N TRP A 270 -10.41 2.15 -33.75
CA TRP A 270 -10.13 3.23 -32.85
C TRP A 270 -9.84 4.54 -33.60
N LYS A 271 -9.04 4.49 -34.64
CA LYS A 271 -8.75 5.65 -35.50
C LYS A 271 -10.03 6.19 -36.12
N ALA A 272 -10.86 5.33 -36.76
CA ALA A 272 -12.15 5.74 -37.29
C ALA A 272 -13.10 6.33 -36.24
N PHE A 273 -13.12 5.77 -35.04
CA PHE A 273 -13.87 6.33 -33.90
C PHE A 273 -13.38 7.73 -33.58
N LEU A 274 -12.06 7.96 -33.42
CA LEU A 274 -11.50 9.27 -33.15
C LEU A 274 -11.84 10.30 -34.26
N GLU A 275 -11.72 9.92 -35.51
CA GLU A 275 -12.10 10.73 -36.66
C GLU A 275 -13.59 11.11 -36.65
N SER A 276 -14.44 10.23 -36.14
CA SER A 276 -15.89 10.49 -36.06
C SER A 276 -16.29 11.42 -34.92
N ILE A 277 -15.53 11.49 -33.81
CA ILE A 277 -15.86 12.30 -32.65
C ILE A 277 -15.10 13.63 -32.57
N PHE A 278 -13.95 13.73 -33.24
CA PHE A 278 -13.17 14.97 -33.35
C PHE A 278 -13.23 15.50 -34.77
N ILE A 279 -14.16 16.42 -35.01
CA ILE A 279 -14.36 17.09 -36.30
C ILE A 279 -14.08 18.57 -36.23
N ASP A 280 -13.66 19.15 -37.32
CA ASP A 280 -13.53 20.62 -37.48
C ASP A 280 -14.89 21.28 -37.81
N ASP A 281 -14.87 22.60 -37.99
CA ASP A 281 -16.07 23.40 -38.30
C ASP A 281 -16.68 23.06 -39.67
N ARG A 282 -15.96 22.32 -40.53
CA ARG A 282 -16.40 21.88 -41.83
C ARG A 282 -16.93 20.43 -41.87
N GLY A 283 -16.90 19.78 -40.67
CA GLY A 283 -17.30 18.37 -40.50
C GLY A 283 -16.25 17.36 -40.96
N ALA A 284 -15.00 17.78 -41.16
CA ALA A 284 -13.88 16.90 -41.46
C ALA A 284 -13.12 16.49 -40.18
N PRO A 285 -12.40 15.35 -40.17
CA PRO A 285 -11.61 14.96 -39.02
C PRO A 285 -10.58 16.02 -38.59
N ASN A 286 -10.59 16.38 -37.31
CA ASN A 286 -9.65 17.33 -36.76
C ASN A 286 -8.40 16.61 -36.21
N TYR A 287 -7.43 16.42 -37.09
CA TYR A 287 -6.20 15.72 -36.76
C TYR A 287 -5.34 16.41 -35.69
N GLU A 288 -5.45 17.74 -35.54
CA GLU A 288 -4.72 18.46 -34.45
C GLU A 288 -5.20 17.98 -33.06
N ILE A 289 -6.51 17.86 -32.87
CA ILE A 289 -7.09 17.36 -31.61
C ILE A 289 -6.77 15.88 -31.44
N ILE A 290 -6.86 15.07 -32.51
CA ILE A 290 -6.56 13.63 -32.48
C ILE A 290 -5.10 13.40 -32.06
N ASP A 291 -4.14 14.10 -32.66
CA ASP A 291 -2.72 14.03 -32.31
C ASP A 291 -2.44 14.53 -30.91
N PHE A 292 -3.12 15.62 -30.50
CA PHE A 292 -3.01 16.10 -29.13
C PHE A 292 -3.50 15.07 -28.12
N MET A 293 -4.65 14.42 -28.39
CA MET A 293 -5.19 13.38 -27.49
C MET A 293 -4.31 12.13 -27.45
N GLN A 294 -3.71 11.75 -28.58
CA GLN A 294 -2.72 10.66 -28.59
C GLN A 294 -1.54 10.97 -27.68
N LYS A 295 -0.98 12.19 -27.76
CA LYS A 295 0.10 12.66 -26.90
C LYS A 295 -0.35 12.72 -25.43
N ALA A 296 -1.55 13.22 -25.14
CA ALA A 296 -2.10 13.33 -23.81
C ALA A 296 -2.27 11.95 -23.14
N ILE A 297 -2.75 10.95 -23.88
CA ILE A 297 -2.86 9.58 -23.39
C ILE A 297 -1.48 8.95 -23.24
N GLY A 298 -0.58 9.12 -24.19
CA GLY A 298 0.82 8.65 -24.12
C GLY A 298 1.56 9.24 -22.90
N TYR A 299 1.42 10.54 -22.67
CA TYR A 299 1.93 11.20 -21.46
C TYR A 299 1.30 10.62 -20.20
N SER A 300 0.02 10.27 -20.25
CA SER A 300 -0.67 9.69 -19.10
C SER A 300 -0.23 8.27 -18.77
N LEU A 301 0.39 7.51 -19.68
CA LEU A 301 1.00 6.22 -19.38
C LEU A 301 2.20 6.35 -18.44
N THR A 302 2.86 7.50 -18.41
CA THR A 302 3.96 7.78 -17.50
C THR A 302 3.47 8.18 -16.11
N GLY A 303 4.33 8.11 -15.09
CA GLY A 303 4.12 8.73 -13.77
C GLY A 303 4.57 10.20 -13.71
N ASP A 304 4.93 10.80 -14.85
CA ASP A 304 5.39 12.18 -14.91
C ASP A 304 4.22 13.17 -14.86
N THR A 305 4.37 14.28 -14.12
CA THR A 305 3.37 15.34 -13.96
C THR A 305 3.95 16.74 -14.23
N THR A 306 5.09 16.84 -14.91
CA THR A 306 5.81 18.12 -15.15
C THR A 306 5.01 19.11 -15.99
N GLU A 307 4.13 18.65 -16.89
CA GLU A 307 3.23 19.51 -17.69
C GLU A 307 2.15 20.21 -16.86
N GLN A 308 1.91 19.77 -15.62
CA GLN A 308 0.96 20.35 -14.68
C GLN A 308 -0.45 20.55 -15.26
N VAL A 309 -0.99 19.55 -15.96
CA VAL A 309 -2.25 19.68 -16.71
C VAL A 309 -3.37 18.80 -16.17
N MET A 310 -4.59 19.27 -16.38
CA MET A 310 -5.85 18.56 -16.18
C MET A 310 -6.72 18.72 -17.43
N PHE A 311 -7.25 17.62 -17.94
CA PHE A 311 -8.02 17.58 -19.19
C PHE A 311 -9.52 17.63 -18.89
N PHE A 312 -10.23 18.54 -19.55
CA PHE A 312 -11.68 18.69 -19.45
C PHE A 312 -12.32 18.31 -20.80
N LEU A 313 -12.98 17.17 -20.84
CA LEU A 313 -13.72 16.68 -21.98
C LEU A 313 -15.14 17.19 -21.87
N PHE A 314 -15.48 18.22 -22.64
CA PHE A 314 -16.77 18.88 -22.54
C PHE A 314 -17.62 18.72 -23.80
N GLY A 315 -18.93 18.69 -23.64
CA GLY A 315 -19.89 18.63 -24.74
C GLY A 315 -21.19 17.94 -24.33
N ASN A 316 -22.26 18.23 -25.04
CA ASN A 316 -23.59 17.67 -24.81
C ASN A 316 -23.60 16.15 -24.96
N GLY A 317 -24.56 15.44 -24.40
CA GLY A 317 -24.60 13.98 -24.40
C GLY A 317 -24.53 13.32 -25.80
N ARG A 318 -24.21 12.01 -25.85
CA ARG A 318 -24.11 11.17 -27.06
C ARG A 318 -23.00 11.52 -28.05
N ASN A 319 -21.89 12.05 -27.59
CA ASN A 319 -20.76 12.53 -28.41
C ASN A 319 -19.47 11.71 -28.26
N GLY A 320 -19.55 10.48 -27.76
CA GLY A 320 -18.41 9.58 -27.66
C GLY A 320 -17.53 9.72 -26.42
N LYS A 321 -17.73 10.73 -25.52
CA LYS A 321 -16.91 10.92 -24.31
C LYS A 321 -16.77 9.64 -23.45
N SER A 322 -17.90 9.02 -23.13
CA SER A 322 -17.89 7.81 -22.26
C SER A 322 -17.20 6.63 -22.95
N THR A 323 -17.40 6.46 -24.26
CA THR A 323 -16.71 5.41 -25.04
C THR A 323 -15.21 5.65 -25.02
N PHE A 324 -14.78 6.89 -25.25
CA PHE A 324 -13.37 7.28 -25.19
C PHE A 324 -12.75 6.96 -23.83
N ILE A 325 -13.34 7.46 -22.74
CA ILE A 325 -12.83 7.27 -21.37
C ILE A 325 -12.79 5.78 -21.00
N ASN A 326 -13.85 5.02 -21.28
CA ASN A 326 -13.91 3.60 -20.92
C ASN A 326 -12.87 2.77 -21.66
N THR A 327 -12.63 3.06 -22.95
CA THR A 327 -11.58 2.38 -23.74
C THR A 327 -10.19 2.69 -23.16
N VAL A 328 -9.92 3.95 -22.88
CA VAL A 328 -8.65 4.37 -22.26
C VAL A 328 -8.50 3.78 -20.85
N GLN A 329 -9.55 3.82 -20.03
CA GLN A 329 -9.54 3.23 -18.70
C GLN A 329 -9.18 1.74 -18.72
N HIS A 330 -9.72 1.00 -19.69
CA HIS A 330 -9.40 -0.42 -19.85
C HIS A 330 -7.92 -0.65 -20.21
N LEU A 331 -7.35 0.18 -21.07
CA LEU A 331 -5.93 0.14 -21.43
C LEU A 331 -5.04 0.34 -20.19
N PHE A 332 -5.41 1.24 -19.29
CA PHE A 332 -4.62 1.50 -18.07
C PHE A 332 -4.71 0.38 -17.03
N GLY A 333 -5.78 -0.41 -17.00
CA GLY A 333 -5.97 -1.46 -15.99
C GLY A 333 -5.79 -0.94 -14.55
N ASP A 334 -4.84 -1.49 -13.80
CA ASP A 334 -4.58 -1.10 -12.41
C ASP A 334 -4.01 0.31 -12.26
N TYR A 335 -3.41 0.88 -13.30
CA TYR A 335 -2.93 2.27 -13.32
C TYR A 335 -4.05 3.30 -13.52
N GLY A 336 -5.25 2.84 -13.90
CA GLY A 336 -6.43 3.67 -14.09
C GLY A 336 -7.34 3.67 -12.87
N ARG A 337 -7.84 4.85 -12.48
CA ARG A 337 -8.85 5.00 -11.42
C ARG A 337 -10.00 5.86 -11.90
N GLN A 338 -11.20 5.55 -11.42
CA GLN A 338 -12.35 6.41 -11.57
C GLN A 338 -12.72 6.99 -10.21
N THR A 339 -13.02 8.28 -10.16
CA THR A 339 -13.47 8.97 -8.96
C THR A 339 -14.72 9.81 -9.24
N ASN A 340 -15.38 10.25 -8.18
CA ASN A 340 -16.51 11.16 -8.31
C ASN A 340 -16.00 12.59 -8.64
N SER A 341 -16.72 13.33 -9.46
CA SER A 341 -16.45 14.74 -9.76
C SER A 341 -16.38 15.62 -8.50
N ASP A 342 -17.19 15.29 -7.47
CA ASP A 342 -17.20 16.00 -6.19
C ASP A 342 -15.85 16.04 -5.48
N THR A 343 -14.94 15.14 -5.85
CA THR A 343 -13.54 15.14 -5.39
C THR A 343 -12.84 16.44 -5.78
N PHE A 344 -13.14 16.99 -6.97
CA PHE A 344 -12.47 18.17 -7.54
C PHE A 344 -13.29 19.46 -7.41
N ILE A 345 -14.49 19.38 -6.85
CA ILE A 345 -15.41 20.49 -6.70
C ILE A 345 -15.26 21.13 -5.32
N LYS A 346 -15.43 22.45 -5.25
CA LYS A 346 -15.37 23.21 -4.00
C LYS A 346 -16.52 22.83 -3.09
N LYS A 347 -16.21 22.20 -1.94
CA LYS A 347 -17.19 21.84 -0.91
C LYS A 347 -17.45 23.00 0.04
N LYS A 348 -18.67 23.12 0.56
CA LYS A 348 -19.05 24.13 1.56
C LYS A 348 -18.36 23.88 2.92
N ASN A 349 -18.02 22.63 3.23
CA ASN A 349 -17.28 22.22 4.44
C ASN A 349 -16.01 21.47 4.03
N ASP A 350 -14.85 22.07 4.25
CA ASP A 350 -13.52 21.54 3.90
C ASP A 350 -13.03 20.41 4.83
N SER A 351 -13.83 20.02 5.83
CA SER A 351 -13.43 19.02 6.84
C SER A 351 -13.70 17.56 6.44
N ALA A 352 -14.15 17.30 5.22
CA ALA A 352 -14.40 15.93 4.78
C ALA A 352 -13.08 15.18 4.56
N ILE A 353 -12.96 14.03 5.19
CA ILE A 353 -11.86 13.06 5.00
C ILE A 353 -11.73 12.78 3.50
N ASN A 354 -10.56 13.09 2.92
CA ASN A 354 -10.30 12.91 1.49
C ASN A 354 -10.02 11.44 1.14
N ASN A 355 -10.96 10.55 1.49
CA ASN A 355 -10.88 9.13 1.15
C ASN A 355 -10.78 8.90 -0.36
N ASP A 356 -11.47 9.73 -1.16
CA ASP A 356 -11.43 9.65 -2.62
C ASP A 356 -10.03 9.98 -3.16
N ILE A 357 -9.35 10.96 -2.56
CA ILE A 357 -7.96 11.31 -2.89
C ILE A 357 -6.99 10.18 -2.50
N ALA A 358 -7.19 9.56 -1.33
CA ALA A 358 -6.34 8.45 -0.88
C ALA A 358 -6.36 7.25 -1.86
N ARG A 359 -7.49 7.01 -2.53
CA ARG A 359 -7.64 5.94 -3.53
C ARG A 359 -6.91 6.21 -4.85
N LEU A 360 -6.44 7.44 -5.07
CA LEU A 360 -5.71 7.83 -6.29
C LEU A 360 -4.20 7.59 -6.18
N ASP A 361 -3.71 7.20 -5.01
CA ASP A 361 -2.30 6.87 -4.80
C ASP A 361 -1.82 5.79 -5.78
N GLY A 362 -0.74 6.09 -6.49
CA GLY A 362 -0.14 5.21 -7.51
C GLY A 362 -0.95 5.05 -8.80
N ALA A 363 -2.03 5.81 -9.01
CA ALA A 363 -2.69 5.91 -10.31
C ALA A 363 -1.86 6.75 -11.29
N ARG A 364 -2.06 6.55 -12.59
CA ARG A 364 -1.48 7.37 -13.69
C ARG A 364 -2.57 8.07 -14.51
N PHE A 365 -3.73 7.44 -14.60
CA PHE A 365 -4.91 7.94 -15.27
C PHE A 365 -6.08 8.00 -14.29
N VAL A 366 -6.70 9.16 -14.15
CA VAL A 366 -7.87 9.34 -13.29
C VAL A 366 -9.01 9.94 -14.12
N SER A 367 -10.10 9.19 -14.24
CA SER A 367 -11.33 9.71 -14.83
C SER A 367 -12.29 10.21 -13.75
N ALA A 368 -12.93 11.36 -14.01
CA ALA A 368 -14.01 11.90 -13.19
C ALA A 368 -15.19 12.31 -14.08
N VAL A 369 -16.41 11.99 -13.64
CA VAL A 369 -17.62 12.28 -14.40
C VAL A 369 -18.48 13.25 -13.60
N GLU A 370 -18.82 14.41 -14.21
CA GLU A 370 -19.69 15.41 -13.59
C GLU A 370 -21.13 14.92 -13.51
N SER A 371 -21.74 15.10 -12.33
CA SER A 371 -23.12 14.71 -12.07
C SER A 371 -24.09 15.90 -12.05
N GLU A 372 -23.64 17.13 -11.80
CA GLU A 372 -24.47 18.30 -11.62
C GLU A 372 -23.91 19.54 -12.33
N GLU A 373 -24.80 20.36 -12.88
CA GLU A 373 -24.48 21.63 -13.58
C GLU A 373 -24.07 22.72 -12.60
N GLY A 374 -23.13 23.59 -13.03
CA GLY A 374 -22.83 24.84 -12.34
C GLY A 374 -21.93 24.73 -11.10
N GLN A 375 -21.28 23.61 -10.91
CA GLN A 375 -20.35 23.39 -9.80
C GLN A 375 -19.04 24.17 -10.01
N GLN A 376 -18.53 24.77 -8.92
CA GLN A 376 -17.25 25.47 -8.93
C GLN A 376 -16.08 24.52 -8.67
N LEU A 377 -15.06 24.59 -9.52
CA LEU A 377 -13.83 23.81 -9.36
C LEU A 377 -13.07 24.23 -8.09
N SER A 378 -12.51 23.27 -7.36
CA SER A 378 -11.58 23.53 -6.26
C SER A 378 -10.18 23.86 -6.82
N GLU A 379 -9.93 25.14 -7.07
CA GLU A 379 -8.71 25.62 -7.71
C GLU A 379 -7.44 25.27 -6.90
N SER A 380 -7.53 25.33 -5.57
CA SER A 380 -6.45 24.93 -4.67
C SER A 380 -6.09 23.45 -4.84
N LEU A 381 -7.08 22.58 -4.88
CA LEU A 381 -6.87 21.14 -5.09
C LEU A 381 -6.29 20.86 -6.47
N VAL A 382 -6.82 21.50 -7.54
CA VAL A 382 -6.27 21.31 -8.89
C VAL A 382 -4.81 21.74 -8.95
N LYS A 383 -4.45 22.86 -8.33
CA LYS A 383 -3.04 23.31 -8.25
C LYS A 383 -2.18 22.30 -7.51
N GLN A 384 -2.68 21.73 -6.43
CA GLN A 384 -1.96 20.75 -5.61
C GLN A 384 -1.74 19.42 -6.35
N ILE A 385 -2.80 18.83 -6.95
CA ILE A 385 -2.69 17.54 -7.66
C ILE A 385 -1.85 17.60 -8.94
N THR A 386 -1.78 18.80 -9.57
CA THR A 386 -0.99 19.00 -10.79
C THR A 386 0.39 19.58 -10.50
N GLY A 387 0.64 20.06 -9.28
CA GLY A 387 1.87 20.76 -8.91
C GLY A 387 3.08 19.86 -8.67
N GLY A 388 2.89 18.55 -8.53
CA GLY A 388 3.97 17.60 -8.21
C GLY A 388 4.40 17.64 -6.72
N GLU A 389 3.64 18.34 -5.87
CA GLU A 389 3.88 18.41 -4.43
C GLU A 389 3.26 17.20 -3.71
N LYS A 390 3.85 16.85 -2.56
CA LYS A 390 3.26 15.80 -1.70
C LYS A 390 1.89 16.22 -1.18
N MET A 391 0.97 15.29 -1.22
CA MET A 391 -0.36 15.41 -0.67
C MET A 391 -0.53 14.51 0.55
N SER A 392 -1.19 15.05 1.58
CA SER A 392 -1.62 14.27 2.73
C SER A 392 -3.04 13.74 2.49
N ALA A 393 -3.22 12.45 2.63
CA ALA A 393 -4.51 11.78 2.51
C ALA A 393 -4.66 10.68 3.58
N ARG A 394 -5.88 10.20 3.80
CA ARG A 394 -6.13 9.04 4.65
C ARG A 394 -7.34 8.27 4.19
N PHE A 395 -7.33 6.97 4.40
CA PHE A 395 -8.54 6.16 4.34
C PHE A 395 -9.39 6.36 5.60
N LEU A 396 -10.67 6.09 5.50
CA LEU A 396 -11.59 6.19 6.64
C LEU A 396 -11.08 5.30 7.80
N ARG A 397 -10.92 5.90 8.99
CA ARG A 397 -10.42 5.24 10.21
C ARG A 397 -8.96 4.75 10.15
N GLN A 398 -8.16 5.30 9.24
CA GLN A 398 -6.72 5.05 9.19
C GLN A 398 -5.93 6.33 9.44
N GLU A 399 -4.64 6.18 9.73
CA GLU A 399 -3.71 7.29 9.87
C GLU A 399 -3.48 8.02 8.54
N TYR A 400 -3.00 9.25 8.64
CA TYR A 400 -2.61 10.03 7.47
C TYR A 400 -1.33 9.48 6.85
N PHE A 401 -1.30 9.43 5.52
CA PHE A 401 -0.09 9.16 4.76
C PHE A 401 0.13 10.25 3.71
N GLU A 402 1.36 10.36 3.23
CA GLU A 402 1.73 11.29 2.18
C GLU A 402 2.07 10.54 0.90
N PHE A 403 1.64 11.06 -0.22
CA PHE A 403 2.03 10.57 -1.53
C PHE A 403 2.19 11.74 -2.51
N THR A 404 2.96 11.53 -3.58
CA THR A 404 3.08 12.48 -4.68
C THR A 404 2.17 12.03 -5.82
N PRO A 405 1.24 12.88 -6.30
CA PRO A 405 0.39 12.54 -7.45
C PRO A 405 1.23 12.24 -8.69
N GLU A 406 0.95 11.12 -9.35
CA GLU A 406 1.56 10.69 -10.61
C GLU A 406 0.54 10.63 -11.75
N PHE A 407 -0.70 10.96 -11.44
CA PHE A 407 -1.82 10.83 -12.35
C PHE A 407 -2.15 12.12 -13.10
N LYS A 408 -2.74 11.95 -14.27
CA LYS A 408 -3.41 13.00 -15.04
C LYS A 408 -4.91 12.80 -14.93
N VAL A 409 -5.64 13.89 -14.67
CA VAL A 409 -7.10 13.87 -14.49
C VAL A 409 -7.79 14.19 -15.80
N PHE A 410 -8.72 13.32 -16.21
CA PHE A 410 -9.63 13.49 -17.33
C PHE A 410 -11.05 13.68 -16.77
N PHE A 411 -11.47 14.93 -16.72
CA PHE A 411 -12.76 15.33 -16.17
C PHE A 411 -13.79 15.43 -17.30
N THR A 412 -14.80 14.58 -17.30
CA THR A 412 -15.87 14.60 -18.28
C THR A 412 -17.05 15.43 -17.78
N THR A 413 -17.50 16.36 -18.57
CA THR A 413 -18.57 17.29 -18.23
C THR A 413 -19.46 17.62 -19.42
N ASN A 414 -20.71 17.97 -19.17
CA ASN A 414 -21.58 18.50 -20.21
C ASN A 414 -21.43 20.03 -20.36
N HIS A 415 -20.94 20.70 -19.32
CA HIS A 415 -20.78 22.15 -19.25
C HIS A 415 -19.33 22.51 -18.99
N LYS A 416 -18.91 23.71 -19.37
CA LYS A 416 -17.58 24.21 -19.03
C LYS A 416 -17.48 24.42 -17.54
N PRO A 417 -16.38 23.99 -16.88
CA PRO A 417 -16.23 24.17 -15.44
C PRO A 417 -16.20 25.66 -15.07
N ILE A 418 -16.81 25.98 -13.92
CA ILE A 418 -16.76 27.35 -13.41
C ILE A 418 -15.45 27.53 -12.65
N VAL A 419 -14.59 28.39 -13.18
CA VAL A 419 -13.34 28.85 -12.56
C VAL A 419 -13.51 30.32 -12.24
N LYS A 420 -13.46 30.71 -10.96
CA LYS A 420 -13.64 32.09 -10.53
C LYS A 420 -12.34 32.89 -10.49
N GLY A 421 -11.21 32.19 -10.34
CA GLY A 421 -9.91 32.82 -10.29
C GLY A 421 -9.50 33.41 -11.65
N SER A 422 -9.03 34.64 -11.65
CA SER A 422 -8.36 35.28 -12.80
C SER A 422 -6.87 34.94 -12.85
N ASP A 423 -6.39 34.11 -11.94
CA ASP A 423 -4.99 33.70 -11.79
C ASP A 423 -4.57 32.85 -12.97
N GLU A 424 -3.51 33.26 -13.66
CA GLU A 424 -2.89 32.53 -14.76
C GLU A 424 -2.48 31.12 -14.33
N GLY A 425 -2.14 30.94 -13.04
CA GLY A 425 -1.74 29.67 -12.47
C GLY A 425 -2.78 28.55 -12.59
N ILE A 426 -4.09 28.83 -12.58
CA ILE A 426 -5.14 27.83 -12.80
C ILE A 426 -5.38 27.59 -14.30
N TRP A 427 -5.43 28.68 -15.10
CA TRP A 427 -5.76 28.58 -16.51
C TRP A 427 -4.72 27.82 -17.33
N ARG A 428 -3.43 27.96 -17.03
CA ARG A 428 -2.37 27.20 -17.69
C ARG A 428 -2.47 25.68 -17.46
N ARG A 429 -3.20 25.26 -16.43
CA ARG A 429 -3.38 23.84 -16.08
C ARG A 429 -4.58 23.21 -16.78
N ILE A 430 -5.52 23.99 -17.24
CA ILE A 430 -6.77 23.49 -17.85
C ILE A 430 -6.56 23.28 -19.35
N ARG A 431 -6.86 22.07 -19.82
CA ARG A 431 -6.94 21.72 -21.25
C ARG A 431 -8.37 21.35 -21.59
N LEU A 432 -9.05 22.23 -22.33
CA LEU A 432 -10.43 22.00 -22.78
C LEU A 432 -10.44 21.21 -24.10
N ILE A 433 -11.08 20.06 -24.09
CA ILE A 433 -11.21 19.17 -25.24
C ILE A 433 -12.68 19.13 -25.64
N PRO A 434 -13.06 19.72 -26.77
CA PRO A 434 -14.45 19.76 -27.22
C PRO A 434 -14.88 18.42 -27.85
N PHE A 435 -16.03 17.93 -27.40
CA PHE A 435 -16.76 16.81 -28.00
C PHE A 435 -18.07 17.38 -28.56
N THR A 436 -18.02 17.91 -29.76
CA THR A 436 -19.10 18.71 -30.37
C THR A 436 -20.05 17.91 -31.25
N VAL A 437 -19.70 16.68 -31.59
CA VAL A 437 -20.54 15.78 -32.41
C VAL A 437 -21.69 15.22 -31.58
N THR A 438 -22.86 15.09 -32.20
CA THR A 438 -24.07 14.52 -31.59
C THR A 438 -24.58 13.34 -32.38
#